data_edef46d3cbd48d1d8996ccf642b711b6
#
_entry.id   edef46d3cbd48d1d8996ccf642b711b6
#
_cell.length_a   1.000
_cell.length_b   1.000
_cell.length_c   1.000
_cell.angle_alpha   90.00
_cell.angle_beta   90.00
_cell.angle_gamma   90.00
#
_symmetry.space_group_name_H-M   'P 1'
#
loop_
_entity.id
_entity.type
_entity.pdbx_description
1 polymer ?
#
loop_
_entity_poly.entity_id
_entity_poly.type
_entity_poly.pdbx_seq_one_letter_code
_entity_poly.pdbx_strand_id
1 'polypeptide(L)'
;MALISPGVQVTVSDESQYTPTAAGSIAYVLLATAQDKKNPAGGTAAYTTQATADEIYTITSQRDLVSKYGNIEFKTDTAGNPINGDEQNEYGLLAAYSALGVSNQVYVQRANVNLDELGGTTVRPTGTPANDTYWLDVSATGTDWGIWEWGTDGNVFIKQ
;
A
#
# COMPACT_ATOMS: atom_id res chain seq x y z
N MET A 1 47.73 37.87 -48.28
CA MET A 1 46.52 37.36 -48.93
C MET A 1 45.97 36.24 -48.01
N ALA A 2 44.95 36.60 -47.28
CA ALA A 2 44.36 35.60 -46.37
C ALA A 2 43.34 34.77 -47.17
N LEU A 3 43.60 33.50 -47.27
CA LEU A 3 42.66 32.55 -47.85
C LEU A 3 41.50 32.36 -46.87
N ILE A 4 40.35 32.89 -47.21
CA ILE A 4 39.09 32.62 -46.47
C ILE A 4 38.57 31.31 -47.09
N SER A 5 38.86 30.21 -46.38
CA SER A 5 38.26 28.92 -46.69
C SER A 5 36.83 28.89 -46.10
N PRO A 6 35.83 28.48 -46.87
CA PRO A 6 34.51 28.27 -46.29
C PRO A 6 34.59 27.12 -45.27
N GLY A 7 34.62 27.46 -44.01
CA GLY A 7 34.58 26.47 -42.93
C GLY A 7 33.14 26.20 -42.50
N VAL A 8 32.82 24.96 -42.32
CA VAL A 8 31.59 24.55 -41.65
C VAL A 8 31.88 24.59 -40.16
N GLN A 9 31.25 25.48 -39.44
CA GLN A 9 31.25 25.47 -37.97
C GLN A 9 30.14 24.55 -37.49
N VAL A 10 30.53 23.41 -36.95
CA VAL A 10 29.58 22.51 -36.27
C VAL A 10 29.59 22.87 -34.79
N THR A 11 28.49 23.40 -34.30
CA THR A 11 28.27 23.56 -32.88
C THR A 11 27.52 22.31 -32.38
N VAL A 12 28.18 21.49 -31.60
CA VAL A 12 27.54 20.36 -30.94
C VAL A 12 26.97 20.92 -29.63
N SER A 13 25.64 20.95 -29.57
CA SER A 13 24.92 21.20 -28.32
C SER A 13 24.65 19.84 -27.67
N ASP A 14 25.23 19.61 -26.52
CA ASP A 14 24.94 18.41 -25.72
C ASP A 14 23.66 18.69 -24.91
N GLU A 15 22.54 18.17 -25.41
CA GLU A 15 21.25 18.24 -24.74
C GLU A 15 20.99 17.05 -23.79
N SER A 16 21.99 16.20 -23.58
CA SER A 16 21.86 15.01 -22.73
C SER A 16 21.80 15.33 -21.22
N GLN A 17 22.13 16.54 -20.82
CA GLN A 17 21.91 17.04 -19.46
C GLN A 17 20.57 17.77 -19.36
N TYR A 18 19.48 17.06 -19.59
CA TYR A 18 18.18 17.53 -19.14
C TYR A 18 18.11 17.39 -17.62
N THR A 19 18.54 18.43 -16.91
CA THR A 19 18.20 18.56 -15.49
C THR A 19 16.74 19.00 -15.43
N PRO A 20 15.81 18.14 -14.97
CA PRO A 20 14.45 18.58 -14.74
C PRO A 20 14.49 19.67 -13.68
N THR A 21 14.18 20.90 -14.08
CA THR A 21 14.09 22.07 -13.19
C THR A 21 12.80 22.07 -12.35
N ALA A 22 11.95 21.09 -12.52
CA ALA A 22 10.82 20.86 -11.64
C ALA A 22 11.31 20.14 -10.38
N ALA A 23 11.12 20.74 -9.21
CA ALA A 23 11.17 20.02 -7.96
C ALA A 23 10.23 18.81 -8.10
N GLY A 24 10.80 17.61 -8.20
CA GLY A 24 10.02 16.40 -8.40
C GLY A 24 9.02 16.26 -7.25
N SER A 25 7.76 16.07 -7.56
CA SER A 25 6.78 15.74 -6.53
C SER A 25 7.16 14.38 -5.94
N ILE A 26 7.26 14.33 -4.61
CA ILE A 26 7.48 13.07 -3.89
C ILE A 26 6.11 12.42 -3.74
N ALA A 27 6.00 11.16 -4.14
CA ALA A 27 4.77 10.41 -3.96
C ALA A 27 4.50 10.18 -2.47
N TYR A 28 3.25 10.35 -2.06
CA TYR A 28 2.75 9.97 -0.75
C TYR A 28 1.76 8.82 -0.92
N VAL A 29 1.95 7.74 -0.16
CA VAL A 29 1.11 6.54 -0.21
C VAL A 29 0.55 6.27 1.18
N LEU A 30 -0.77 6.37 1.32
CA LEU A 30 -1.51 5.85 2.46
C LEU A 30 -1.90 4.41 2.15
N LEU A 31 -1.56 3.48 3.03
CA LEU A 31 -1.77 2.06 2.81
C LEU A 31 -2.26 1.34 4.08
N ALA A 32 -2.84 0.17 3.87
CA ALA A 32 -3.13 -0.81 4.89
C ALA A 32 -2.25 -2.06 4.67
N THR A 33 -1.81 -2.68 5.76
CA THR A 33 -1.10 -3.97 5.75
C THR A 33 -1.59 -4.82 6.92
N ALA A 34 -1.26 -6.10 6.90
CA ALA A 34 -1.33 -6.93 8.10
C ALA A 34 -0.46 -6.33 9.21
N GLN A 35 -0.87 -6.53 10.46
CA GLN A 35 -0.11 -6.09 11.62
C GLN A 35 1.00 -7.10 11.97
N ASP A 36 2.10 -6.61 12.56
CA ASP A 36 3.23 -7.40 13.04
C ASP A 36 3.83 -8.37 12.00
N LYS A 37 3.85 -7.94 10.75
CA LYS A 37 4.43 -8.72 9.63
C LYS A 37 5.88 -9.09 9.90
N LYS A 38 6.34 -10.12 9.21
CA LYS A 38 7.75 -10.52 9.25
C LYS A 38 8.55 -9.78 8.18
N ASN A 39 9.71 -9.29 8.57
CA ASN A 39 10.71 -8.78 7.63
C ASN A 39 11.53 -9.95 7.03
N PRO A 40 12.31 -9.73 5.96
CA PRO A 40 13.13 -10.79 5.36
C PRO A 40 14.16 -11.45 6.28
N ALA A 41 14.50 -10.82 7.40
CA ALA A 41 15.42 -11.39 8.40
C ALA A 41 14.68 -12.24 9.46
N GLY A 42 13.35 -12.37 9.37
CA GLY A 42 12.51 -13.15 10.28
C GLY A 42 12.03 -12.42 11.53
N GLY A 43 12.49 -11.19 11.75
CA GLY A 43 12.00 -10.33 12.83
C GLY A 43 10.70 -9.62 12.43
N THR A 44 10.09 -8.89 13.39
CA THR A 44 8.92 -8.06 13.09
C THR A 44 9.34 -6.85 12.22
N ALA A 45 8.58 -6.59 11.16
CA ALA A 45 8.76 -5.42 10.31
C ALA A 45 8.38 -4.16 11.08
N ALA A 46 9.34 -3.25 11.25
CA ALA A 46 9.25 -2.17 12.24
C ALA A 46 8.06 -1.22 12.04
N TYR A 47 7.59 -1.04 10.80
CA TYR A 47 6.51 -0.11 10.47
C TYR A 47 5.15 -0.78 10.27
N THR A 48 5.00 -2.02 10.74
CA THR A 48 3.72 -2.76 10.72
C THR A 48 3.14 -2.96 12.13
N THR A 49 3.79 -2.45 13.15
CA THR A 49 3.28 -2.54 14.53
C THR A 49 2.17 -1.51 14.76
N GLN A 50 1.31 -1.74 15.73
CA GLN A 50 0.29 -0.78 16.14
C GLN A 50 0.92 0.56 16.60
N ALA A 51 2.05 0.52 17.29
CA ALA A 51 2.72 1.71 17.80
C ALA A 51 3.27 2.64 16.73
N THR A 52 3.44 2.15 15.49
CA THR A 52 3.95 2.90 14.34
C THR A 52 2.87 3.20 13.30
N ALA A 53 1.61 2.86 13.61
CA ALA A 53 0.47 3.21 12.77
C ALA A 53 0.28 4.74 12.75
N ASP A 54 -0.26 5.23 11.64
CA ASP A 54 -0.55 6.66 11.37
C ASP A 54 0.68 7.57 11.30
N GLU A 55 1.88 7.04 11.49
CA GLU A 55 3.12 7.77 11.33
C GLU A 55 3.58 7.79 9.85
N ILE A 56 4.14 8.92 9.43
CA ILE A 56 4.66 9.08 8.07
C ILE A 56 6.16 8.78 8.05
N TYR A 57 6.55 7.84 7.23
CA TYR A 57 7.95 7.45 7.05
C TYR A 57 8.44 7.73 5.65
N THR A 58 9.70 8.18 5.57
CA THR A 58 10.40 8.32 4.30
C THR A 58 11.06 7.00 3.94
N ILE A 59 10.73 6.48 2.78
CA ILE A 59 11.30 5.25 2.24
C ILE A 59 12.10 5.61 0.98
N THR A 60 13.33 5.11 0.86
CA THR A 60 14.27 5.51 -0.19
C THR A 60 14.60 4.41 -1.19
N SER A 61 14.13 3.20 -0.98
CA SER A 61 14.32 2.09 -1.90
C SER A 61 13.29 0.98 -1.68
N GLN A 62 13.08 0.16 -2.69
CA GLN A 62 12.24 -1.05 -2.60
C GLN A 62 12.74 -2.01 -1.50
N ARG A 63 14.05 -2.13 -1.35
CA ARG A 63 14.66 -2.96 -0.30
C ARG A 63 14.37 -2.41 1.10
N ASP A 64 14.43 -1.10 1.26
CA ASP A 64 14.10 -0.44 2.53
C ASP A 64 12.61 -0.64 2.86
N LEU A 65 11.72 -0.49 1.87
CA LEU A 65 10.28 -0.77 2.04
C LEU A 65 10.05 -2.18 2.56
N VAL A 66 10.60 -3.20 1.89
CA VAL A 66 10.42 -4.61 2.30
C VAL A 66 11.04 -4.89 3.68
N SER A 67 12.17 -4.26 4.00
CA SER A 67 12.78 -4.39 5.33
C SER A 67 11.90 -3.82 6.45
N LYS A 68 11.15 -2.75 6.18
CA LYS A 68 10.35 -2.00 7.16
C LYS A 68 8.89 -2.45 7.25
N TYR A 69 8.31 -2.85 6.10
CA TYR A 69 6.89 -3.23 5.98
C TYR A 69 6.68 -4.72 5.70
N GLY A 70 7.75 -5.51 5.56
CA GLY A 70 7.66 -6.93 5.18
C GLY A 70 7.44 -7.11 3.67
N ASN A 71 7.33 -8.36 3.25
CA ASN A 71 7.00 -8.70 1.87
C ASN A 71 5.56 -8.29 1.54
N ILE A 72 5.31 -7.99 0.27
CA ILE A 72 3.95 -7.74 -0.23
C ILE A 72 3.22 -9.08 -0.25
N GLU A 73 2.06 -9.15 0.38
CA GLU A 73 1.27 -10.37 0.48
C GLU A 73 -0.06 -10.23 -0.26
N PHE A 74 -0.41 -11.28 -0.98
CA PHE A 74 -1.69 -11.44 -1.65
C PHE A 74 -2.36 -12.71 -1.16
N LYS A 75 -3.65 -12.68 -0.97
CA LYS A 75 -4.42 -13.86 -0.66
C LYS A 75 -4.39 -14.84 -1.82
N THR A 76 -4.31 -16.11 -1.48
CA THR A 76 -4.25 -17.21 -2.44
C THR A 76 -5.36 -18.21 -2.19
N ASP A 77 -5.81 -18.87 -3.25
CA ASP A 77 -6.72 -19.99 -3.17
C ASP A 77 -6.02 -21.24 -2.60
N THR A 78 -6.75 -22.32 -2.43
CA THR A 78 -6.22 -23.59 -1.92
C THR A 78 -5.18 -24.25 -2.83
N ALA A 79 -5.09 -23.83 -4.09
CA ALA A 79 -4.09 -24.25 -5.07
C ALA A 79 -2.87 -23.34 -5.10
N GLY A 80 -2.88 -22.22 -4.33
CA GLY A 80 -1.78 -21.27 -4.27
C GLY A 80 -1.84 -20.17 -5.33
N ASN A 81 -2.95 -20.03 -6.08
CA ASN A 81 -3.08 -18.95 -7.06
C ASN A 81 -3.56 -17.68 -6.39
N PRO A 82 -3.02 -16.50 -6.76
CA PRO A 82 -3.47 -15.22 -6.21
C PRO A 82 -4.96 -14.96 -6.50
N ILE A 83 -5.69 -14.53 -5.48
CA ILE A 83 -7.08 -14.08 -5.61
C ILE A 83 -7.04 -12.57 -5.90
N ASN A 84 -7.34 -12.19 -7.13
CA ASN A 84 -7.39 -10.79 -7.52
C ASN A 84 -8.65 -10.11 -6.99
N GLY A 85 -8.50 -8.91 -6.44
CA GLY A 85 -9.64 -8.12 -5.92
C GLY A 85 -10.04 -8.49 -4.50
N ASP A 86 -9.29 -9.36 -3.82
CA ASP A 86 -9.49 -9.64 -2.41
C ASP A 86 -9.17 -8.39 -1.57
N GLU A 87 -10.02 -8.08 -0.59
CA GLU A 87 -9.89 -6.91 0.29
C GLU A 87 -8.66 -6.95 1.18
N GLN A 88 -8.11 -8.12 1.43
CA GLN A 88 -6.90 -8.31 2.23
C GLN A 88 -5.61 -8.26 1.40
N ASN A 89 -5.70 -8.03 0.10
CA ASN A 89 -4.52 -7.86 -0.75
C ASN A 89 -3.82 -6.52 -0.49
N GLU A 90 -2.52 -6.54 -0.32
CA GLU A 90 -1.70 -5.37 -0.01
C GLU A 90 -1.39 -4.50 -1.25
N TYR A 91 -2.43 -4.04 -1.95
CA TYR A 91 -2.29 -3.19 -3.15
C TYR A 91 -1.59 -1.86 -2.86
N GLY A 92 -1.81 -1.27 -1.67
CA GLY A 92 -1.14 -0.04 -1.26
C GLY A 92 0.37 -0.23 -1.12
N LEU A 93 0.81 -1.36 -0.55
CA LEU A 93 2.23 -1.69 -0.43
C LEU A 93 2.86 -1.97 -1.80
N LEU A 94 2.12 -2.63 -2.71
CA LEU A 94 2.54 -2.81 -4.11
C LEU A 94 2.67 -1.48 -4.84
N ALA A 95 1.76 -0.53 -4.62
CA ALA A 95 1.83 0.81 -5.21
C ALA A 95 3.08 1.57 -4.72
N ALA A 96 3.37 1.55 -3.42
CA ALA A 96 4.58 2.13 -2.86
C ALA A 96 5.86 1.48 -3.43
N TYR A 97 5.87 0.17 -3.54
CA TYR A 97 6.97 -0.58 -4.15
C TYR A 97 7.21 -0.19 -5.62
N SER A 98 6.12 -0.07 -6.39
CA SER A 98 6.18 0.33 -7.81
C SER A 98 6.66 1.78 -7.96
N ALA A 99 6.19 2.70 -7.11
CA ALA A 99 6.63 4.08 -7.10
C ALA A 99 8.15 4.19 -6.83
N LEU A 100 8.70 3.37 -5.93
CA LEU A 100 10.13 3.30 -5.65
C LEU A 100 10.95 2.67 -6.80
N GLY A 101 10.31 2.05 -7.77
CA GLY A 101 10.96 1.58 -9.00
C GLY A 101 11.31 2.71 -9.96
N VAL A 102 10.64 3.86 -9.85
CA VAL A 102 10.82 5.03 -10.73
C VAL A 102 11.23 6.29 -9.98
N SER A 103 11.23 6.25 -8.65
CA SER A 103 11.64 7.36 -7.79
C SER A 103 12.62 6.86 -6.72
N ASN A 104 13.40 7.77 -6.18
CA ASN A 104 14.35 7.47 -5.10
C ASN A 104 13.81 7.77 -3.71
N GLN A 105 12.53 8.19 -3.61
CA GLN A 105 11.90 8.55 -2.35
C GLN A 105 10.38 8.49 -2.46
N VAL A 106 9.75 7.92 -1.43
CA VAL A 106 8.28 7.90 -1.26
C VAL A 106 7.97 8.13 0.22
N TYR A 107 6.96 8.93 0.52
CA TYR A 107 6.37 9.00 1.85
C TYR A 107 5.31 7.92 2.00
N VAL A 108 5.42 7.12 3.04
CA VAL A 108 4.50 6.01 3.31
C VAL A 108 3.91 6.18 4.69
N GLN A 109 2.60 6.07 4.79
CA GLN A 109 1.84 6.04 6.03
C GLN A 109 0.98 4.78 6.05
N ARG A 110 1.08 3.99 7.12
CA ARG A 110 0.18 2.87 7.36
C ARG A 110 -1.01 3.35 8.20
N ALA A 111 -2.21 3.13 7.71
CA ALA A 111 -3.41 3.33 8.52
C ALA A 111 -3.41 2.40 9.73
N ASN A 112 -4.01 2.82 10.84
CA ASN A 112 -4.15 2.01 12.05
C ASN A 112 -5.25 0.96 11.87
N VAL A 113 -5.04 0.06 10.93
CA VAL A 113 -5.90 -1.09 10.65
C VAL A 113 -5.04 -2.34 10.53
N ASN A 114 -5.57 -3.47 10.95
CA ASN A 114 -4.99 -4.76 10.68
C ASN A 114 -5.72 -5.36 9.46
N LEU A 115 -5.02 -5.45 8.34
CA LEU A 115 -5.63 -5.90 7.09
C LEU A 115 -6.14 -7.35 7.19
N ASP A 116 -5.50 -8.19 8.00
CA ASP A 116 -5.95 -9.56 8.21
C ASP A 116 -7.30 -9.67 8.97
N GLU A 117 -7.68 -8.62 9.70
CA GLU A 117 -8.96 -8.54 10.40
C GLU A 117 -10.11 -8.01 9.52
N LEU A 118 -9.79 -7.44 8.36
CA LEU A 118 -10.79 -6.94 7.40
C LEU A 118 -11.44 -8.05 6.56
N GLY A 119 -11.01 -9.31 6.74
CA GLY A 119 -11.55 -10.44 5.99
C GLY A 119 -13.07 -10.54 6.16
N GLY A 120 -13.78 -10.45 5.04
CA GLY A 120 -15.21 -10.66 5.01
C GLY A 120 -15.59 -12.10 5.32
N THR A 121 -16.74 -12.30 5.94
CA THR A 121 -17.32 -13.64 6.18
C THR A 121 -18.74 -13.70 5.68
N THR A 122 -19.16 -14.89 5.26
CA THR A 122 -20.56 -15.15 4.84
C THR A 122 -21.47 -15.45 6.03
N VAL A 123 -20.90 -15.57 7.22
CA VAL A 123 -21.64 -15.91 8.43
C VAL A 123 -21.47 -14.78 9.43
N ARG A 124 -22.60 -14.27 9.89
CA ARG A 124 -22.64 -13.22 10.91
C ARG A 124 -21.89 -13.68 12.17
N PRO A 125 -20.99 -12.85 12.74
CA PRO A 125 -20.37 -13.12 14.02
C PRO A 125 -21.41 -13.34 15.13
N THR A 126 -21.16 -14.31 15.98
CA THR A 126 -22.00 -14.65 17.12
C THR A 126 -21.42 -14.11 18.43
N GLY A 127 -22.22 -13.94 19.45
CA GLY A 127 -21.82 -13.43 20.75
C GLY A 127 -22.14 -11.95 20.92
N THR A 128 -21.42 -11.31 21.83
CA THR A 128 -21.55 -9.87 22.13
C THR A 128 -20.21 -9.21 21.84
N PRO A 129 -19.96 -8.75 20.60
CA PRO A 129 -18.73 -8.03 20.27
C PRO A 129 -18.60 -6.74 21.08
N ALA A 130 -17.40 -6.17 21.07
CA ALA A 130 -17.21 -4.81 21.60
C ALA A 130 -17.99 -3.80 20.75
N ASN A 131 -18.31 -2.64 21.33
CA ASN A 131 -18.87 -1.52 20.58
C ASN A 131 -17.92 -1.14 19.43
N ASP A 132 -18.49 -0.63 18.36
CA ASP A 132 -17.75 -0.22 17.15
C ASP A 132 -17.01 -1.40 16.45
N THR A 133 -17.44 -2.65 16.71
CA THR A 133 -16.98 -3.80 15.92
C THR A 133 -17.69 -3.82 14.57
N TYR A 134 -16.93 -3.84 13.51
CA TYR A 134 -17.44 -3.93 12.14
C TYR A 134 -17.39 -5.36 11.64
N TRP A 135 -18.37 -5.72 10.83
CA TRP A 135 -18.42 -6.98 10.11
C TRP A 135 -18.66 -6.69 8.61
N LEU A 136 -17.78 -7.22 7.77
CA LEU A 136 -17.95 -7.21 6.33
C LEU A 136 -18.65 -8.50 5.91
N ASP A 137 -19.92 -8.36 5.46
CA ASP A 137 -20.69 -9.46 4.89
C ASP A 137 -20.35 -9.61 3.40
N VAL A 138 -19.78 -10.73 3.03
CA VAL A 138 -19.43 -11.09 1.64
C VAL A 138 -20.32 -12.21 1.10
N SER A 139 -21.50 -12.41 1.68
CA SER A 139 -22.46 -13.40 1.19
C SER A 139 -22.90 -13.04 -0.24
N ALA A 140 -22.72 -13.97 -1.18
CA ALA A 140 -23.03 -13.76 -2.60
C ALA A 140 -24.54 -13.75 -2.91
N THR A 141 -25.39 -14.00 -1.92
CA THR A 141 -26.85 -14.15 -2.10
C THR A 141 -27.60 -13.13 -1.28
N GLY A 142 -28.29 -12.23 -1.96
CA GLY A 142 -29.19 -11.28 -1.33
C GLY A 142 -28.72 -9.82 -1.40
N THR A 143 -29.46 -8.94 -0.75
CA THR A 143 -29.20 -7.51 -0.64
C THR A 143 -28.41 -7.17 0.63
N ASP A 144 -27.94 -8.17 1.37
CA ASP A 144 -27.42 -8.02 2.73
C ASP A 144 -25.90 -7.89 2.79
N TRP A 145 -25.18 -8.13 1.69
CA TRP A 145 -23.76 -7.88 1.62
C TRP A 145 -23.43 -6.41 1.93
N GLY A 146 -22.34 -6.19 2.61
CA GLY A 146 -21.89 -4.83 2.98
C GLY A 146 -21.27 -4.76 4.36
N ILE A 147 -21.07 -3.54 4.83
CA ILE A 147 -20.49 -3.28 6.14
C ILE A 147 -21.59 -3.16 7.18
N TRP A 148 -21.43 -3.87 8.27
CA TRP A 148 -22.31 -3.87 9.41
C TRP A 148 -21.55 -3.46 10.66
N GLU A 149 -22.14 -2.62 11.48
CA GLU A 149 -21.56 -2.16 12.73
C GLU A 149 -22.36 -2.71 13.91
N TRP A 150 -21.66 -3.19 14.94
CA TRP A 150 -22.32 -3.61 16.18
C TRP A 150 -22.84 -2.42 16.95
N GLY A 151 -24.13 -2.28 17.00
CA GLY A 151 -24.82 -1.21 17.73
C GLY A 151 -25.11 -1.60 19.17
N THR A 152 -24.89 -0.68 20.11
CA THR A 152 -25.21 -0.83 21.53
C THR A 152 -26.72 -0.82 21.80
N ASP A 153 -27.47 -0.14 20.95
CA ASP A 153 -28.92 -0.07 21.05
C ASP A 153 -29.58 -1.34 20.47
N GLY A 154 -29.69 -2.38 21.29
CA GLY A 154 -30.34 -3.62 20.92
C GLY A 154 -29.44 -4.82 20.69
N ASN A 155 -28.12 -4.70 20.87
CA ASN A 155 -27.16 -5.80 20.70
C ASN A 155 -27.28 -6.49 19.33
N VAL A 156 -27.27 -5.71 18.26
CA VAL A 156 -27.40 -6.18 16.88
C VAL A 156 -26.41 -5.49 15.95
N PHE A 157 -26.05 -6.16 14.87
CA PHE A 157 -25.36 -5.54 13.76
C PHE A 157 -26.34 -4.72 12.91
N ILE A 158 -25.97 -3.46 12.66
CA ILE A 158 -26.74 -2.49 11.88
C ILE A 158 -25.95 -2.23 10.59
N LYS A 159 -26.62 -2.37 9.44
CA LYS A 159 -25.99 -2.12 8.14
C LYS A 159 -25.68 -0.63 7.99
N GLN A 160 -24.46 -0.33 7.53
CA GLN A 160 -23.95 1.01 7.27
C GLN A 160 -24.11 1.40 5.81
#